data_d4f7d7441477353149d79295479bb968
#
_entry.id   d4f7d7441477353149d79295479bb968
#
_cell.length_a   1.000
_cell.length_b   1.000
_cell.length_c   1.000
_cell.angle_alpha   90.00
_cell.angle_beta   90.00
_cell.angle_gamma   90.00
#
_symmetry.space_group_name_H-M   'P 1'
#
loop_
_entity.id
_entity.type
_entity.pdbx_description
1 polymer ?
#
loop_
_entity_poly.entity_id
_entity_poly.type
_entity_poly.pdbx_seq_one_letter_code
_entity_poly.pdbx_strand_id
1 'polypeptide(L)'
;MIYSILCAVLPCTIYFTARKRKGYHLSILAMLIFVLYLWEVYDLTGAGGLTNIFYAPKGGDNTSIIQANINLIPFNIIEKTFYLNILMLVPFGFLVPFIWKNYRKFYKTLFLGAGFSLMIEISQLITNRTTDVNDLIANTMGALIGYIIWQIVSLCFGEHLKKPVKGKSDVIWYILLSFLGMFFLYYPFWFAWNIEPLIFQ
;
A
#
# COMPACT_ATOMS: atom_id res chain seq x y z
N MET A 1 10.11 -2.03 13.15
CA MET A 1 9.61 -0.78 12.55
C MET A 1 10.59 -0.14 11.57
N ILE A 2 11.80 0.34 11.97
CA ILE A 2 12.76 1.00 11.03
C ILE A 2 13.12 0.08 9.85
N TYR A 3 13.37 -1.19 10.10
CA TYR A 3 13.72 -2.16 9.05
C TYR A 3 12.59 -2.35 8.02
N SER A 4 11.34 -2.45 8.45
CA SER A 4 10.20 -2.57 7.51
C SER A 4 10.02 -1.31 6.65
N ILE A 5 10.19 -0.12 7.25
CA ILE A 5 10.18 1.15 6.51
C ILE A 5 11.27 1.14 5.42
N LEU A 6 12.50 0.73 5.77
CA LEU A 6 13.59 0.66 4.81
C LEU A 6 13.29 -0.28 3.64
N CYS A 7 12.66 -1.44 3.89
CA CYS A 7 12.27 -2.38 2.86
C CYS A 7 11.31 -1.76 1.84
N ALA A 8 10.36 -0.95 2.28
CA ALA A 8 9.41 -0.27 1.38
C ALA A 8 10.02 0.96 0.69
N VAL A 9 10.79 1.77 1.43
CA VAL A 9 11.26 3.08 0.97
C VAL A 9 12.50 2.97 0.07
N LEU A 10 13.44 2.05 0.36
CA LEU A 10 14.71 1.94 -0.36
C LEU A 10 14.54 1.69 -1.86
N PRO A 11 13.73 0.72 -2.33
CA PRO A 11 13.53 0.50 -3.76
C PRO A 11 12.92 1.72 -4.47
N CYS A 12 12.00 2.42 -3.80
CA CYS A 12 11.37 3.63 -4.31
C CYS A 12 12.35 4.80 -4.41
N THR A 13 13.25 4.97 -3.43
CA THR A 13 14.29 6.03 -3.46
C THR A 13 15.32 5.75 -4.55
N ILE A 14 15.75 4.51 -4.73
CA ILE A 14 16.64 4.11 -5.82
C ILE A 14 16.00 4.42 -7.18
N TYR A 15 14.74 4.04 -7.37
CA TYR A 15 14.00 4.33 -8.60
C TYR A 15 13.88 5.83 -8.86
N PHE A 16 13.60 6.62 -7.80
CA PHE A 16 13.48 8.07 -7.90
C PHE A 16 14.82 8.72 -8.31
N THR A 17 15.93 8.34 -7.66
CA THR A 17 17.28 8.90 -7.93
C THR A 17 17.78 8.48 -9.31
N ALA A 18 17.57 7.22 -9.73
CA ALA A 18 17.95 6.73 -11.05
C ALA A 18 17.29 7.50 -12.20
N ARG A 19 16.08 8.03 -11.98
CA ARG A 19 15.36 8.82 -13.00
C ARG A 19 15.80 10.27 -13.16
N LYS A 20 16.83 10.75 -12.41
CA LYS A 20 17.42 12.10 -12.50
C LYS A 20 16.38 13.21 -12.78
N ARG A 21 15.46 13.40 -11.84
CA ARG A 21 14.46 14.47 -11.96
C ARG A 21 15.00 15.77 -11.37
N LYS A 22 15.44 16.70 -12.22
CA LYS A 22 15.84 18.04 -11.81
C LYS A 22 14.60 18.87 -11.40
N GLY A 23 14.64 19.47 -10.21
CA GLY A 23 13.86 20.67 -9.88
C GLY A 23 12.56 20.49 -9.09
N TYR A 24 12.41 19.48 -8.21
CA TYR A 24 11.13 19.24 -7.52
C TYR A 24 11.26 18.87 -6.04
N HIS A 25 11.60 19.83 -5.17
CA HIS A 25 11.64 19.59 -3.72
C HIS A 25 10.26 19.19 -3.15
N LEU A 26 9.20 19.86 -3.58
CA LEU A 26 7.82 19.54 -3.13
C LEU A 26 7.36 18.16 -3.60
N SER A 27 7.78 17.72 -4.79
CA SER A 27 7.46 16.38 -5.29
C SER A 27 8.17 15.26 -4.55
N ILE A 28 9.39 15.50 -4.03
CA ILE A 28 10.12 14.53 -3.20
C ILE A 28 9.35 14.28 -1.90
N LEU A 29 8.96 15.36 -1.21
CA LEU A 29 8.21 15.25 0.05
C LEU A 29 6.88 14.53 -0.15
N ALA A 30 6.12 14.90 -1.19
CA ALA A 30 4.84 14.25 -1.50
C ALA A 30 5.02 12.76 -1.84
N MET A 31 6.09 12.39 -2.55
CA MET A 31 6.41 10.99 -2.84
C MET A 31 6.84 10.22 -1.59
N LEU A 32 7.65 10.84 -0.71
CA LEU A 32 8.02 10.21 0.56
C LEU A 32 6.80 9.97 1.44
N ILE A 33 5.91 10.95 1.56
CA ILE A 33 4.64 10.80 2.29
C ILE A 33 3.82 9.66 1.69
N PHE A 34 3.73 9.56 0.35
CA PHE A 34 2.98 8.49 -0.31
C PHE A 34 3.60 7.12 -0.06
N VAL A 35 4.93 6.97 -0.14
CA VAL A 35 5.60 5.68 0.10
C VAL A 35 5.52 5.27 1.57
N LEU A 36 5.65 6.20 2.51
CA LEU A 36 5.45 5.94 3.94
C LEU A 36 4.00 5.52 4.22
N TYR A 37 3.04 6.16 3.57
CA TYR A 37 1.65 5.75 3.64
C TYR A 37 1.43 4.33 3.08
N LEU A 38 2.05 3.97 1.95
CA LEU A 38 1.98 2.60 1.41
C LEU A 38 2.57 1.59 2.38
N TRP A 39 3.71 1.91 2.99
CA TRP A 39 4.32 1.07 4.03
C TRP A 39 3.35 0.85 5.20
N GLU A 40 2.72 1.90 5.72
CA GLU A 40 1.73 1.79 6.79
C GLU A 40 0.55 0.89 6.40
N VAL A 41 0.04 1.03 5.17
CA VAL A 41 -1.01 0.15 4.65
C VAL A 41 -0.57 -1.31 4.65
N TYR A 42 0.65 -1.62 4.20
CA TYR A 42 1.16 -3.00 4.21
C TYR A 42 1.33 -3.55 5.63
N ASP A 43 1.76 -2.72 6.57
CA ASP A 43 1.91 -3.10 7.98
C ASP A 43 0.54 -3.38 8.62
N LEU A 44 -0.43 -2.47 8.45
CA LEU A 44 -1.80 -2.62 8.99
C LEU A 44 -2.55 -3.80 8.39
N THR A 45 -2.44 -4.00 7.08
CA THR A 45 -3.13 -5.11 6.40
C THR A 45 -2.42 -6.43 6.59
N GLY A 46 -1.18 -6.41 7.08
CA GLY A 46 -0.33 -7.60 7.16
C GLY A 46 -0.13 -8.23 5.79
N ALA A 47 0.09 -7.37 4.76
CA ALA A 47 0.39 -7.82 3.41
C ALA A 47 1.55 -8.82 3.44
N GLY A 48 1.32 -10.02 2.90
CA GLY A 48 2.23 -11.14 3.02
C GLY A 48 3.54 -10.96 2.25
N GLY A 49 4.58 -11.61 2.75
CA GLY A 49 5.90 -11.67 2.12
C GLY A 49 6.48 -13.08 2.16
N LEU A 50 7.65 -13.26 1.57
CA LEU A 50 8.35 -14.54 1.57
C LEU A 50 8.58 -15.10 2.98
N THR A 51 8.76 -14.23 3.97
CA THR A 51 8.91 -14.63 5.37
C THR A 51 7.71 -15.45 5.85
N ASN A 52 6.50 -15.13 5.41
CA ASN A 52 5.30 -15.86 5.79
C ASN A 52 5.29 -17.29 5.20
N ILE A 53 5.83 -17.46 4.01
CA ILE A 53 5.93 -18.78 3.35
C ILE A 53 6.95 -19.67 4.08
N PHE A 54 8.10 -19.10 4.48
CA PHE A 54 9.19 -19.88 5.07
C PHE A 54 9.05 -20.10 6.58
N TYR A 55 8.45 -19.14 7.31
CA TYR A 55 8.41 -19.14 8.77
C TYR A 55 6.99 -19.20 9.35
N ALA A 56 5.94 -19.34 8.51
CA ALA A 56 4.61 -19.59 9.04
C ALA A 56 4.62 -20.85 9.91
N PRO A 57 3.97 -20.82 11.09
CA PRO A 57 3.84 -22.01 11.92
C PRO A 57 3.16 -23.10 11.08
N LYS A 58 3.89 -24.17 10.75
CA LYS A 58 3.31 -25.35 10.14
C LYS A 58 2.46 -26.00 11.20
N GLY A 59 1.15 -25.78 11.15
CA GLY A 59 0.20 -26.55 11.96
C GLY A 59 0.42 -28.02 11.67
N GLY A 60 0.38 -28.87 12.74
CA GLY A 60 0.76 -30.28 12.67
C GLY A 60 0.16 -31.00 11.46
N ASP A 61 0.87 -32.06 11.06
CA ASP A 61 0.57 -33.02 10.02
C ASP A 61 -0.10 -32.51 8.73
N ASN A 62 0.72 -32.28 7.68
CA ASN A 62 0.28 -32.12 6.29
C ASN A 62 -0.62 -30.92 5.93
N THR A 63 -0.60 -29.83 6.68
CA THR A 63 -1.31 -28.63 6.26
C THR A 63 -0.61 -27.94 5.10
N SER A 64 -1.36 -27.65 4.03
CA SER A 64 -0.88 -26.88 2.88
C SER A 64 -0.29 -25.54 3.33
N ILE A 65 0.80 -25.11 2.69
CA ILE A 65 1.49 -23.83 2.95
C ILE A 65 0.52 -22.63 2.79
N ILE A 66 -0.53 -22.83 2.01
CA ILE A 66 -1.57 -21.81 1.76
C ILE A 66 -2.88 -22.36 2.31
N GLN A 67 -3.35 -21.79 3.40
CA GLN A 67 -4.70 -22.01 3.94
C GLN A 67 -5.57 -20.79 3.59
N ALA A 68 -6.05 -20.75 2.34
CA ALA A 68 -6.87 -19.64 1.86
C ALA A 68 -8.31 -19.79 2.38
N ASN A 69 -8.69 -18.99 3.37
CA ASN A 69 -10.09 -18.74 3.69
C ASN A 69 -10.60 -17.59 2.83
N ILE A 70 -11.47 -17.89 1.84
CA ILE A 70 -11.99 -16.89 0.92
C ILE A 70 -13.49 -16.71 1.19
N ASN A 71 -13.88 -15.50 1.59
CA ASN A 71 -15.27 -15.10 1.73
C ASN A 71 -15.68 -14.23 0.52
N LEU A 72 -16.56 -14.79 -0.33
CA LEU A 72 -17.05 -14.09 -1.52
C LEU A 72 -18.49 -13.56 -1.35
N ILE A 73 -19.10 -13.70 -0.18
CA ILE A 73 -20.47 -13.22 0.06
C ILE A 73 -20.42 -11.78 0.56
N PRO A 74 -20.79 -10.78 -0.29
CA PRO A 74 -20.74 -9.40 0.12
C PRO A 74 -21.79 -9.09 1.19
N PHE A 75 -21.42 -8.25 2.15
CA PHE A 75 -22.29 -7.70 3.21
C PHE A 75 -22.94 -8.75 4.14
N ASN A 76 -22.40 -9.96 4.20
CA ASN A 76 -22.93 -10.99 5.10
C ASN A 76 -22.78 -10.56 6.58
N ILE A 77 -21.60 -10.06 6.96
CA ILE A 77 -21.32 -9.47 8.27
C ILE A 77 -20.49 -8.22 8.05
N ILE A 78 -20.98 -7.07 8.54
CA ILE A 78 -20.23 -5.81 8.50
C ILE A 78 -19.57 -5.61 9.87
N GLU A 79 -18.28 -5.88 9.95
CA GLU A 79 -17.47 -5.70 11.14
C GLU A 79 -16.83 -4.30 11.20
N LYS A 80 -16.20 -3.97 12.31
CA LYS A 80 -15.43 -2.72 12.46
C LYS A 80 -14.31 -2.61 11.42
N THR A 81 -13.73 -3.73 11.02
CA THR A 81 -12.70 -3.83 9.99
C THR A 81 -13.14 -3.24 8.67
N PHE A 82 -14.41 -3.39 8.28
CA PHE A 82 -14.97 -2.76 7.07
C PHE A 82 -14.79 -1.23 7.08
N TYR A 83 -15.14 -0.57 8.17
CA TYR A 83 -15.01 0.88 8.30
C TYR A 83 -13.55 1.33 8.38
N LEU A 84 -12.70 0.54 9.04
CA LEU A 84 -11.26 0.79 9.10
C LEU A 84 -10.60 0.67 7.72
N ASN A 85 -11.00 -0.29 6.90
CA ASN A 85 -10.54 -0.46 5.53
C ASN A 85 -10.96 0.73 4.64
N ILE A 86 -12.21 1.24 4.79
CA ILE A 86 -12.62 2.48 4.14
C ILE A 86 -11.66 3.61 4.53
N LEU A 87 -11.50 3.85 5.85
CA LEU A 87 -10.68 4.95 6.36
C LEU A 87 -9.21 4.83 5.90
N MET A 88 -8.68 3.62 5.87
CA MET A 88 -7.31 3.33 5.47
C MET A 88 -7.03 3.77 4.03
N LEU A 89 -7.96 3.58 3.08
CA LEU A 89 -7.76 3.95 1.67
C LEU A 89 -8.26 5.37 1.31
N VAL A 90 -8.85 6.13 2.23
CA VAL A 90 -9.14 7.56 2.00
C VAL A 90 -7.89 8.36 1.63
N PRO A 91 -6.74 8.25 2.35
CA PRO A 91 -5.52 8.94 1.95
C PRO A 91 -5.02 8.54 0.56
N PHE A 92 -5.17 7.28 0.15
CA PHE A 92 -4.83 6.83 -1.20
C PHE A 92 -5.59 7.60 -2.26
N GLY A 93 -6.93 7.64 -2.13
CA GLY A 93 -7.82 8.34 -3.05
C GLY A 93 -7.55 9.84 -3.14
N PHE A 94 -7.04 10.45 -2.07
CA PHE A 94 -6.65 11.87 -2.03
C PHE A 94 -5.25 12.08 -2.62
N LEU A 95 -4.24 11.35 -2.17
CA LEU A 95 -2.83 11.56 -2.54
C LEU A 95 -2.55 11.26 -4.01
N VAL A 96 -3.19 10.23 -4.59
CA VAL A 96 -2.96 9.83 -5.97
C VAL A 96 -3.28 10.97 -6.96
N PRO A 97 -4.48 11.57 -7.00
CA PRO A 97 -4.77 12.68 -7.90
C PRO A 97 -4.09 13.99 -7.49
N PHE A 98 -3.71 14.15 -6.23
CA PHE A 98 -2.93 15.27 -5.75
C PHE A 98 -1.53 15.26 -6.34
N ILE A 99 -0.84 14.12 -6.31
CA ILE A 99 0.55 13.99 -6.78
C ILE A 99 0.60 13.81 -8.30
N TRP A 100 -0.27 12.99 -8.88
CA TRP A 100 -0.22 12.63 -10.30
C TRP A 100 -1.41 13.18 -11.10
N LYS A 101 -1.15 14.18 -11.95
CA LYS A 101 -2.17 14.81 -12.81
C LYS A 101 -2.96 13.80 -13.64
N ASN A 102 -2.33 12.70 -14.06
CA ASN A 102 -2.95 11.69 -14.92
C ASN A 102 -4.10 10.93 -14.23
N TYR A 103 -4.10 10.90 -12.89
CA TYR A 103 -5.10 10.24 -12.06
C TYR A 103 -6.20 11.20 -11.54
N ARG A 104 -6.27 12.43 -12.01
CA ARG A 104 -7.35 13.38 -11.70
C ARG A 104 -8.69 13.03 -12.37
N LYS A 105 -8.70 12.02 -13.26
CA LYS A 105 -9.94 11.46 -13.79
C LYS A 105 -10.47 10.41 -12.81
N PHE A 106 -11.75 10.54 -12.42
CA PHE A 106 -12.43 9.68 -11.44
C PHE A 106 -12.12 8.19 -11.63
N TYR A 107 -12.41 7.67 -12.81
CA TYR A 107 -12.26 6.24 -13.08
C TYR A 107 -10.81 5.74 -12.93
N LYS A 108 -9.79 6.59 -13.21
CA LYS A 108 -8.38 6.21 -13.10
C LYS A 108 -7.97 6.00 -11.64
N THR A 109 -8.39 6.89 -10.74
CA THR A 109 -8.12 6.75 -9.31
C THR A 109 -8.89 5.57 -8.73
N LEU A 110 -10.15 5.40 -9.13
CA LEU A 110 -10.99 4.30 -8.67
C LEU A 110 -10.40 2.93 -9.08
N PHE A 111 -10.09 2.74 -10.36
CA PHE A 111 -9.48 1.48 -10.83
C PHE A 111 -8.10 1.22 -10.23
N LEU A 112 -7.31 2.27 -9.99
CA LEU A 112 -6.03 2.11 -9.32
C LEU A 112 -6.23 1.69 -7.85
N GLY A 113 -7.20 2.28 -7.14
CA GLY A 113 -7.56 1.92 -5.77
C GLY A 113 -8.06 0.49 -5.66
N ALA A 114 -8.96 0.08 -6.55
CA ALA A 114 -9.45 -1.29 -6.61
C ALA A 114 -8.33 -2.29 -6.93
N GLY A 115 -7.43 -1.96 -7.87
CA GLY A 115 -6.28 -2.79 -8.20
C GLY A 115 -5.27 -2.90 -7.05
N PHE A 116 -5.06 -1.81 -6.31
CA PHE A 116 -4.23 -1.81 -5.11
C PHE A 116 -4.84 -2.67 -4.00
N SER A 117 -6.14 -2.53 -3.75
CA SER A 117 -6.87 -3.39 -2.82
C SER A 117 -6.79 -4.87 -3.20
N LEU A 118 -7.03 -5.19 -4.47
CA LEU A 118 -6.92 -6.57 -4.96
C LEU A 118 -5.51 -7.14 -4.75
N MET A 119 -4.46 -6.34 -4.95
CA MET A 119 -3.07 -6.75 -4.69
C MET A 119 -2.86 -7.09 -3.20
N ILE A 120 -3.43 -6.30 -2.29
CA ILE A 120 -3.39 -6.58 -0.84
C ILE A 120 -4.09 -7.91 -0.56
N GLU A 121 -5.32 -8.10 -1.03
CA GLU A 121 -6.10 -9.33 -0.83
C GLU A 121 -5.36 -10.58 -1.35
N ILE A 122 -4.78 -10.50 -2.54
CA ILE A 122 -3.97 -11.61 -3.09
C ILE A 122 -2.75 -11.90 -2.20
N SER A 123 -2.11 -10.87 -1.63
CA SER A 123 -0.98 -11.08 -0.74
C SER A 123 -1.38 -11.72 0.59
N GLN A 124 -2.59 -11.46 1.06
CA GLN A 124 -3.13 -12.04 2.29
C GLN A 124 -3.41 -13.55 2.19
N LEU A 125 -3.65 -14.08 1.00
CA LEU A 125 -3.74 -15.52 0.77
C LEU A 125 -2.47 -16.29 1.24
N ILE A 126 -1.33 -15.62 1.26
CA ILE A 126 -0.04 -16.19 1.68
C ILE A 126 0.14 -16.14 3.19
N THR A 127 -0.62 -15.29 3.89
CA THR A 127 -0.47 -15.02 5.34
C THR A 127 -1.47 -15.73 6.22
N ASN A 128 -2.22 -16.69 5.68
CA ASN A 128 -3.31 -17.39 6.40
C ASN A 128 -4.40 -16.44 6.93
N ARG A 129 -4.54 -15.26 6.33
CA ARG A 129 -5.65 -14.34 6.61
C ARG A 129 -6.83 -14.67 5.71
N THR A 130 -8.01 -14.33 6.19
CA THR A 130 -9.22 -14.43 5.38
C THR A 130 -9.22 -13.32 4.35
N THR A 131 -9.26 -13.71 3.06
CA THR A 131 -9.51 -12.77 1.96
C THR A 131 -11.01 -12.54 1.85
N ASP A 132 -11.45 -11.31 2.02
CA ASP A 132 -12.88 -10.95 2.05
C ASP A 132 -13.22 -9.95 0.94
N VAL A 133 -14.26 -10.27 0.16
CA VAL A 133 -14.79 -9.35 -0.85
C VAL A 133 -15.24 -8.02 -0.22
N ASN A 134 -15.66 -8.04 1.06
CA ASN A 134 -16.03 -6.83 1.79
C ASN A 134 -14.84 -5.88 1.94
N ASP A 135 -13.62 -6.40 2.14
CA ASP A 135 -12.41 -5.59 2.25
C ASP A 135 -12.07 -4.92 0.91
N LEU A 136 -12.22 -5.66 -0.19
CA LEU A 136 -12.08 -5.09 -1.53
C LEU A 136 -13.08 -3.95 -1.80
N ILE A 137 -14.33 -4.14 -1.41
CA ILE A 137 -15.39 -3.12 -1.53
C ILE A 137 -15.07 -1.93 -0.63
N ALA A 138 -14.78 -2.15 0.65
CA ALA A 138 -14.49 -1.11 1.63
C ALA A 138 -13.29 -0.25 1.19
N ASN A 139 -12.21 -0.88 0.79
CA ASN A 139 -11.01 -0.22 0.30
C ASN A 139 -11.32 0.62 -0.95
N THR A 140 -12.08 0.09 -1.90
CA THR A 140 -12.47 0.82 -3.11
C THR A 140 -13.36 2.02 -2.78
N MET A 141 -14.28 1.88 -1.81
CA MET A 141 -15.09 2.99 -1.29
C MET A 141 -14.21 4.06 -0.62
N GLY A 142 -13.20 3.65 0.15
CA GLY A 142 -12.24 4.57 0.75
C GLY A 142 -11.51 5.41 -0.31
N ALA A 143 -11.02 4.76 -1.36
CA ALA A 143 -10.37 5.46 -2.48
C ALA A 143 -11.32 6.43 -3.20
N LEU A 144 -12.60 6.09 -3.33
CA LEU A 144 -13.64 6.97 -3.87
C LEU A 144 -13.86 8.21 -2.98
N ILE A 145 -14.03 7.99 -1.68
CA ILE A 145 -14.22 9.08 -0.70
C ILE A 145 -13.00 10.02 -0.72
N GLY A 146 -11.80 9.48 -0.71
CA GLY A 146 -10.56 10.25 -0.81
C GLY A 146 -10.47 11.08 -2.09
N TYR A 147 -10.90 10.53 -3.23
CA TYR A 147 -10.99 11.27 -4.48
C TYR A 147 -11.99 12.42 -4.40
N ILE A 148 -13.17 12.20 -3.80
CA ILE A 148 -14.18 13.26 -3.62
C ILE A 148 -13.63 14.37 -2.73
N ILE A 149 -12.96 14.04 -1.63
CA ILE A 149 -12.31 15.03 -0.75
C ILE A 149 -11.28 15.83 -1.54
N TRP A 150 -10.42 15.17 -2.35
CA TRP A 150 -9.47 15.86 -3.21
C TRP A 150 -10.17 16.82 -4.20
N GLN A 151 -11.28 16.41 -4.81
CA GLN A 151 -12.08 17.26 -5.70
C GLN A 151 -12.57 18.53 -4.97
N ILE A 152 -13.18 18.37 -3.79
CA ILE A 152 -13.68 19.49 -2.98
C ILE A 152 -12.53 20.44 -2.63
N VAL A 153 -11.41 19.90 -2.10
CA VAL A 153 -10.24 20.68 -1.74
C VAL A 153 -9.65 21.40 -2.96
N SER A 154 -9.59 20.74 -4.12
CA SER A 154 -9.09 21.34 -5.35
C SER A 154 -9.98 22.46 -5.91
N LEU A 155 -11.29 22.42 -5.62
CA LEU A 155 -12.21 23.51 -5.95
C LEU A 155 -12.03 24.72 -5.01
N CYS A 156 -11.84 24.47 -3.71
CA CYS A 156 -11.68 25.52 -2.71
C CYS A 156 -10.34 26.27 -2.84
N PHE A 157 -9.24 25.56 -3.10
CA PHE A 157 -7.88 26.11 -3.13
C PHE A 157 -7.35 26.41 -4.54
N GLY A 158 -8.13 26.14 -5.59
CA GLY A 158 -7.90 26.55 -6.97
C GLY A 158 -6.56 26.09 -7.56
N GLU A 159 -5.91 26.98 -8.32
CA GLU A 159 -4.70 26.71 -9.10
C GLU A 159 -3.47 26.34 -8.25
N HIS A 160 -3.41 26.72 -6.96
CA HIS A 160 -2.27 26.43 -6.11
C HIS A 160 -2.06 24.94 -5.87
N LEU A 161 -3.14 24.14 -5.76
CA LEU A 161 -3.09 22.69 -5.62
C LEU A 161 -2.99 21.95 -6.97
N LYS A 162 -3.35 22.66 -8.04
CA LYS A 162 -3.31 22.10 -9.39
C LYS A 162 -1.94 22.16 -10.06
N LYS A 163 -0.91 22.74 -9.41
CA LYS A 163 0.44 22.74 -9.96
C LYS A 163 0.92 21.28 -10.10
N PRO A 164 1.04 20.74 -11.32
CA PRO A 164 1.35 19.33 -11.48
C PRO A 164 2.77 19.04 -11.06
N VAL A 165 2.97 17.95 -10.36
CA VAL A 165 4.24 17.25 -10.40
C VAL A 165 4.42 16.82 -11.87
N LYS A 166 5.22 17.59 -12.65
CA LYS A 166 5.52 17.26 -14.05
C LYS A 166 6.23 15.92 -14.09
N GLY A 167 5.59 14.88 -14.58
CA GLY A 167 6.20 13.57 -14.73
C GLY A 167 5.25 12.56 -15.33
N LYS A 168 5.80 11.50 -15.91
CA LYS A 168 5.05 10.34 -16.33
C LYS A 168 4.30 9.78 -15.14
N SER A 169 3.19 9.08 -15.41
CA SER A 169 2.34 8.43 -14.42
C SER A 169 3.06 7.22 -13.79
N ASP A 170 3.87 7.47 -12.78
CA ASP A 170 4.77 6.46 -12.19
C ASP A 170 4.20 5.84 -10.91
N VAL A 171 2.98 6.20 -10.52
CA VAL A 171 2.37 5.71 -9.27
C VAL A 171 2.41 4.19 -9.16
N ILE A 172 2.16 3.50 -10.27
CA ILE A 172 2.20 2.03 -10.32
C ILE A 172 3.59 1.50 -9.92
N TRP A 173 4.66 2.16 -10.37
CA TRP A 173 6.02 1.76 -10.00
C TRP A 173 6.30 1.95 -8.51
N TYR A 174 5.79 3.02 -7.88
CA TYR A 174 5.94 3.21 -6.43
C TYR A 174 5.17 2.14 -5.65
N ILE A 175 3.95 1.80 -6.08
CA ILE A 175 3.16 0.73 -5.47
C ILE A 175 3.89 -0.61 -5.62
N LEU A 176 4.31 -0.97 -6.84
CA LEU A 176 4.96 -2.24 -7.09
C LEU A 176 6.32 -2.35 -6.39
N LEU A 177 7.16 -1.31 -6.44
CA LEU A 177 8.49 -1.34 -5.82
C LEU A 177 8.42 -1.38 -4.30
N SER A 178 7.51 -0.62 -3.68
CA SER A 178 7.31 -0.67 -2.23
C SER A 178 6.77 -2.04 -1.81
N PHE A 179 5.82 -2.59 -2.56
CA PHE A 179 5.29 -3.92 -2.30
C PHE A 179 6.34 -5.02 -2.47
N LEU A 180 7.08 -5.03 -3.59
CA LEU A 180 8.15 -5.99 -3.83
C LEU A 180 9.27 -5.86 -2.79
N GLY A 181 9.58 -4.64 -2.36
CA GLY A 181 10.52 -4.40 -1.27
C GLY A 181 10.06 -5.05 0.04
N MET A 182 8.79 -4.86 0.42
CA MET A 182 8.22 -5.54 1.59
C MET A 182 8.18 -7.05 1.38
N PHE A 183 7.74 -7.52 0.23
CA PHE A 183 7.58 -8.93 -0.07
C PHE A 183 8.91 -9.71 -0.04
N PHE A 184 9.95 -9.18 -0.66
CA PHE A 184 11.22 -9.88 -0.83
C PHE A 184 12.28 -9.55 0.22
N LEU A 185 12.27 -8.37 0.82
CA LEU A 185 13.33 -7.90 1.71
C LEU A 185 12.94 -7.93 3.19
N TYR A 186 11.64 -7.97 3.51
CA TYR A 186 11.21 -7.95 4.89
C TYR A 186 11.23 -9.35 5.52
N TYR A 187 12.30 -9.63 6.28
CA TYR A 187 12.50 -10.85 7.06
C TYR A 187 12.68 -10.53 8.54
N PRO A 188 11.59 -10.25 9.30
CA PRO A 188 11.69 -9.79 10.67
C PRO A 188 12.38 -10.78 11.60
N PHE A 189 12.13 -12.08 11.45
CA PHE A 189 12.76 -13.13 12.27
C PHE A 189 14.26 -13.25 12.01
N TRP A 190 14.66 -13.23 10.72
CA TRP A 190 16.07 -13.26 10.35
C TRP A 190 16.81 -12.04 10.88
N PHE A 191 16.20 -10.86 10.79
CA PHE A 191 16.76 -9.60 11.28
C PHE A 191 16.90 -9.63 12.80
N ALA A 192 15.88 -10.07 13.54
CA ALA A 192 15.91 -10.17 14.99
C ALA A 192 16.99 -11.15 15.50
N TRP A 193 17.22 -12.24 14.79
CA TRP A 193 18.21 -13.24 15.22
C TRP A 193 19.65 -12.91 14.83
N ASN A 194 19.86 -12.23 13.70
CA ASN A 194 21.22 -12.04 13.14
C ASN A 194 21.72 -10.60 13.23
N ILE A 195 20.86 -9.63 13.23
CA ILE A 195 21.24 -8.21 13.14
C ILE A 195 20.96 -7.45 14.43
N GLU A 196 19.80 -7.66 15.04
CA GLU A 196 19.43 -6.93 16.26
C GLU A 196 20.43 -7.13 17.41
N PRO A 197 20.97 -8.33 17.68
CA PRO A 197 22.00 -8.53 18.72
C PRO A 197 23.32 -7.79 18.43
N LEU A 198 23.59 -7.44 17.15
CA LEU A 198 24.81 -6.70 16.77
C LEU A 198 24.65 -5.18 16.94
N ILE A 199 23.41 -4.69 16.94
CA ILE A 199 23.12 -3.25 17.03
C ILE A 199 22.90 -2.81 18.48
N PHE A 200 22.37 -3.70 19.33
CA PHE A 200 21.98 -3.39 20.71
C PHE A 200 22.87 -4.07 21.75
N GLN A 201 24.09 -4.48 21.39
CA GLN A 201 25.18 -4.76 22.32
C GLN A 201 25.88 -3.44 22.68
#